data_16435fd2ac7112fb3067ec02ddbf589a
#
_entry.id   16435fd2ac7112fb3067ec02ddbf589a
#
_cell.length_a   1.000
_cell.length_b   1.000
_cell.length_c   1.000
_cell.angle_alpha   90.00
_cell.angle_beta   90.00
_cell.angle_gamma   90.00
#
_symmetry.space_group_name_H-M   'P 1'
#
loop_
_entity.id
_entity.type
_entity.pdbx_description
1 polymer ?
#
loop_
_entity_poly.entity_id
_entity_poly.type
_entity_poly.pdbx_seq_one_letter_code
_entity_poly.pdbx_strand_id
1 'polypeptide(L)'
;MKRFFINFFVDKKRKIIFICTGNACRSQIAEGLLRNLAPDKFSVFSAGSHPSQVHPMSVAVMEEVGIDISHHTSDPITDYINHGIDVVITVCDNAKQVCPVFPGNVEHIHWSIEDPFNGWDFDPLDLDNFRKAREDINLRIKDFLRV
;
A
#
# COMPACT_ATOMS: atom_id res chain seq x y z
N MET A 1 -14.36 0.81 -34.17
CA MET A 1 -15.28 0.05 -33.29
C MET A 1 -14.59 -1.11 -32.60
N LYS A 2 -14.06 -2.08 -33.31
CA LYS A 2 -13.33 -3.21 -32.70
C LYS A 2 -12.14 -2.76 -31.86
N ARG A 3 -11.41 -1.75 -32.34
CA ARG A 3 -10.26 -1.19 -31.64
C ARG A 3 -10.65 -0.57 -30.30
N PHE A 4 -11.79 0.09 -30.25
CA PHE A 4 -12.33 0.69 -29.03
C PHE A 4 -12.67 -0.40 -27.99
N PHE A 5 -13.31 -1.51 -28.42
CA PHE A 5 -13.63 -2.61 -27.54
C PHE A 5 -12.39 -3.28 -26.96
N ILE A 6 -11.38 -3.51 -27.79
CA ILE A 6 -10.12 -4.11 -27.34
C ILE A 6 -9.48 -3.25 -26.27
N ASN A 7 -9.40 -1.93 -26.47
CA ASN A 7 -8.83 -1.02 -25.50
C ASN A 7 -9.63 -1.00 -24.19
N PHE A 8 -10.95 -1.07 -24.26
CA PHE A 8 -11.80 -1.10 -23.09
C PHE A 8 -11.51 -2.30 -22.19
N PHE A 9 -11.29 -3.49 -22.75
CA PHE A 9 -10.98 -4.68 -21.95
C PHE A 9 -9.52 -4.74 -21.51
N VAL A 10 -8.60 -4.28 -22.34
CA VAL A 10 -7.16 -4.29 -22.03
C VAL A 10 -6.80 -3.28 -20.96
N ASP A 11 -7.50 -2.13 -20.92
CA ASP A 11 -7.20 -1.03 -19.99
C ASP A 11 -7.77 -1.26 -18.60
N LYS A 12 -8.48 -2.35 -18.35
CA LYS A 12 -9.04 -2.63 -17.02
C LYS A 12 -7.92 -2.99 -16.05
N LYS A 13 -7.68 -2.09 -15.08
CA LYS A 13 -6.66 -2.27 -14.06
C LYS A 13 -7.13 -3.25 -13.00
N ARG A 14 -6.20 -4.05 -12.49
CA ARG A 14 -6.43 -4.83 -11.28
C ARG A 14 -6.41 -3.91 -10.08
N LYS A 15 -7.24 -4.19 -9.09
CA LYS A 15 -7.32 -3.42 -7.85
C LYS A 15 -6.53 -4.13 -6.75
N ILE A 16 -5.57 -3.42 -6.18
CA ILE A 16 -4.71 -3.95 -5.14
C ILE A 16 -4.80 -3.06 -3.91
N ILE A 17 -4.89 -3.68 -2.73
CA ILE A 17 -4.93 -2.95 -1.47
C ILE A 17 -3.84 -3.45 -0.53
N PHE A 18 -3.11 -2.50 0.06
CA PHE A 18 -2.14 -2.77 1.12
C PHE A 18 -2.79 -2.51 2.48
N ILE A 19 -2.65 -3.46 3.40
CA ILE A 19 -3.30 -3.41 4.70
C ILE A 19 -2.27 -3.51 5.81
N CYS A 20 -2.31 -2.54 6.74
CA CYS A 20 -1.59 -2.60 8.00
C CYS A 20 -2.55 -2.23 9.13
N THR A 21 -2.06 -2.09 10.35
CA THR A 21 -2.92 -1.78 11.49
C THR A 21 -3.41 -0.33 11.46
N GLY A 22 -2.48 0.63 11.49
CA GLY A 22 -2.81 2.06 11.62
C GLY A 22 -2.97 2.81 10.32
N ASN A 23 -2.65 2.20 9.18
CA ASN A 23 -2.62 2.85 7.87
C ASN A 23 -1.86 4.19 7.92
N ALA A 24 -0.69 4.16 8.56
CA ALA A 24 0.14 5.33 8.82
C ALA A 24 1.51 5.26 8.16
N CYS A 25 2.15 4.09 8.19
CA CYS A 25 3.55 3.91 7.76
C CYS A 25 3.68 2.92 6.61
N ARG A 26 3.69 1.61 6.91
CA ARG A 26 4.02 0.57 5.92
C ARG A 26 3.07 0.54 4.73
N SER A 27 1.77 0.54 4.97
CA SER A 27 0.78 0.49 3.88
C SER A 27 0.75 1.78 3.06
N GLN A 28 1.03 2.92 3.67
CA GLN A 28 1.12 4.19 2.95
C GLN A 28 2.34 4.23 2.03
N ILE A 29 3.47 3.75 2.52
CA ILE A 29 4.70 3.64 1.73
C ILE A 29 4.47 2.70 0.54
N ALA A 30 3.85 1.54 0.80
CA ALA A 30 3.57 0.56 -0.24
C ALA A 30 2.63 1.11 -1.31
N GLU A 31 1.59 1.80 -0.91
CA GLU A 31 0.65 2.44 -1.85
C GLU A 31 1.38 3.42 -2.76
N GLY A 32 2.20 4.30 -2.18
CA GLY A 32 2.94 5.30 -2.94
C GLY A 32 3.93 4.67 -3.91
N LEU A 33 4.66 3.64 -3.47
CA LEU A 33 5.65 2.96 -4.32
C LEU A 33 5.01 2.25 -5.50
N LEU A 34 3.96 1.47 -5.28
CA LEU A 34 3.32 0.72 -6.36
C LEU A 34 2.61 1.64 -7.34
N ARG A 35 1.94 2.67 -6.84
CA ARG A 35 1.30 3.66 -7.70
C ARG A 35 2.30 4.35 -8.60
N ASN A 36 3.50 4.63 -8.10
CA ASN A 36 4.56 5.23 -8.89
C ASN A 36 5.19 4.25 -9.90
N LEU A 37 5.36 2.98 -9.52
CA LEU A 37 6.04 1.99 -10.36
C LEU A 37 5.15 1.42 -11.47
N ALA A 38 3.87 1.24 -11.22
CA ALA A 38 2.98 0.55 -12.16
C ALA A 38 1.58 1.21 -12.20
N PRO A 39 1.49 2.52 -12.49
CA PRO A 39 0.20 3.20 -12.49
C PRO A 39 -0.77 2.70 -13.55
N ASP A 40 -0.24 2.14 -14.65
CA ASP A 40 -1.05 1.64 -15.76
C ASP A 40 -1.62 0.25 -15.52
N LYS A 41 -1.05 -0.50 -14.57
CA LYS A 41 -1.43 -1.89 -14.30
C LYS A 41 -2.40 -2.04 -13.14
N PHE A 42 -2.30 -1.15 -12.15
CA PHE A 42 -3.05 -1.28 -10.90
C PHE A 42 -3.74 0.00 -10.50
N SER A 43 -4.95 -0.16 -9.95
CA SER A 43 -5.55 0.84 -9.08
C SER A 43 -5.14 0.47 -7.65
N VAL A 44 -4.45 1.37 -6.96
CA VAL A 44 -3.78 1.07 -5.70
C VAL A 44 -4.47 1.78 -4.54
N PHE A 45 -4.72 1.01 -3.48
CA PHE A 45 -5.36 1.50 -2.25
C PHE A 45 -4.56 1.04 -1.04
N SER A 46 -4.81 1.67 0.10
CA SER A 46 -4.34 1.19 1.40
C SER A 46 -5.36 1.45 2.47
N ALA A 47 -5.35 0.65 3.52
CA ALA A 47 -6.28 0.77 4.64
C ALA A 47 -5.71 0.14 5.89
N GLY A 48 -6.38 0.36 7.03
CA GLY A 48 -5.99 -0.21 8.30
C GLY A 48 -7.19 -0.73 9.09
N SER A 49 -6.92 -1.68 9.99
CA SER A 49 -7.93 -2.16 10.93
C SER A 49 -8.27 -1.09 11.97
N HIS A 50 -7.31 -0.24 12.30
CA HIS A 50 -7.45 0.87 13.25
C HIS A 50 -6.82 2.11 12.63
N PRO A 51 -7.47 2.74 11.63
CA PRO A 51 -6.88 3.87 10.91
C PRO A 51 -6.62 5.05 11.85
N SER A 52 -5.55 5.77 11.57
CA SER A 52 -5.10 6.92 12.37
C SER A 52 -4.86 8.13 11.47
N GLN A 53 -3.63 8.31 11.03
CA GLN A 53 -3.23 9.37 10.11
C GLN A 53 -1.95 8.94 9.39
N VAL A 54 -1.65 9.60 8.27
CA VAL A 54 -0.39 9.37 7.55
C VAL A 54 0.75 9.93 8.39
N HIS A 55 1.75 9.09 8.67
CA HIS A 55 2.86 9.51 9.52
C HIS A 55 3.76 10.54 8.80
N PRO A 56 4.16 11.63 9.47
CA PRO A 56 5.03 12.64 8.84
C PRO A 56 6.34 12.06 8.29
N MET A 57 6.91 11.07 8.96
CA MET A 57 8.14 10.44 8.50
C MET A 57 7.93 9.52 7.29
N SER A 58 6.73 8.97 7.13
CA SER A 58 6.38 8.27 5.89
C SER A 58 6.40 9.24 4.71
N VAL A 59 5.81 10.41 4.89
CA VAL A 59 5.84 11.49 3.88
C VAL A 59 7.28 11.87 3.55
N ALA A 60 8.11 12.06 4.58
CA ALA A 60 9.49 12.50 4.41
C ALA A 60 10.35 11.49 3.63
N VAL A 61 10.28 10.20 3.99
CA VAL A 61 11.11 9.19 3.30
C VAL A 61 10.63 8.92 1.88
N MET A 62 9.36 9.12 1.59
CA MET A 62 8.83 9.03 0.22
C MET A 62 9.27 10.22 -0.62
N GLU A 63 9.28 11.41 -0.04
CA GLU A 63 9.78 12.60 -0.70
C GLU A 63 11.25 12.45 -1.11
N GLU A 64 12.06 11.77 -0.29
CA GLU A 64 13.47 11.49 -0.62
C GLU A 64 13.64 10.78 -1.97
N VAL A 65 12.65 10.00 -2.38
CA VAL A 65 12.68 9.28 -3.65
C VAL A 65 11.73 9.87 -4.70
N GLY A 66 11.29 11.11 -4.48
CA GLY A 66 10.51 11.86 -5.45
C GLY A 66 9.03 11.49 -5.51
N ILE A 67 8.51 10.86 -4.46
CA ILE A 67 7.11 10.44 -4.39
C ILE A 67 6.39 11.23 -3.31
N ASP A 68 5.35 11.98 -3.69
CA ASP A 68 4.54 12.76 -2.77
C ASP A 68 3.34 11.95 -2.30
N ILE A 69 3.30 11.62 -1.00
CA ILE A 69 2.15 10.99 -0.35
C ILE A 69 1.47 11.91 0.67
N SER A 70 1.79 13.19 0.67
CA SER A 70 1.23 14.15 1.63
C SER A 70 -0.28 14.29 1.51
N HIS A 71 -0.86 13.97 0.35
CA HIS A 71 -2.30 14.01 0.10
C HIS A 71 -3.02 12.69 0.42
N HIS A 72 -2.29 11.66 0.81
CA HIS A 72 -2.89 10.37 1.17
C HIS A 72 -3.75 10.52 2.43
N THR A 73 -4.73 9.62 2.58
CA THR A 73 -5.60 9.54 3.74
C THR A 73 -5.41 8.20 4.44
N SER A 74 -5.73 8.15 5.73
CA SER A 74 -5.73 6.92 6.51
C SER A 74 -7.18 6.44 6.61
N ASP A 75 -7.47 5.26 6.07
CA ASP A 75 -8.82 4.78 5.85
C ASP A 75 -9.07 3.43 6.50
N PRO A 76 -10.34 3.14 6.93
CA PRO A 76 -10.67 1.82 7.45
C PRO A 76 -10.81 0.79 6.32
N ILE A 77 -10.50 -0.47 6.63
CA ILE A 77 -10.63 -1.59 5.67
C ILE A 77 -12.07 -1.68 5.16
N THR A 78 -13.05 -1.38 6.01
CA THR A 78 -14.47 -1.47 5.67
C THR A 78 -14.87 -0.62 4.48
N ASP A 79 -14.14 0.47 4.21
CA ASP A 79 -14.41 1.32 3.03
C ASP A 79 -14.13 0.60 1.72
N TYR A 80 -13.34 -0.49 1.74
CA TYR A 80 -12.88 -1.16 0.53
C TYR A 80 -13.40 -2.59 0.35
N ILE A 81 -14.14 -3.12 1.33
CA ILE A 81 -14.62 -4.52 1.29
C ILE A 81 -15.42 -4.81 0.01
N ASN A 82 -16.24 -3.87 -0.43
CA ASN A 82 -17.07 -4.03 -1.62
C ASN A 82 -16.55 -3.25 -2.82
N HIS A 83 -15.26 -2.98 -2.86
CA HIS A 83 -14.63 -2.15 -3.89
C HIS A 83 -14.14 -2.95 -5.12
N GLY A 84 -14.37 -4.25 -5.13
CA GLY A 84 -13.89 -5.11 -6.22
C GLY A 84 -12.38 -5.35 -6.17
N ILE A 85 -11.83 -5.50 -4.97
CA ILE A 85 -10.39 -5.74 -4.78
C ILE A 85 -10.00 -7.10 -5.37
N ASP A 86 -8.92 -7.13 -6.14
CA ASP A 86 -8.38 -8.35 -6.75
C ASP A 86 -7.23 -8.94 -5.95
N VAL A 87 -6.41 -8.11 -5.32
CA VAL A 87 -5.25 -8.53 -4.54
C VAL A 87 -5.21 -7.79 -3.21
N VAL A 88 -5.06 -8.55 -2.13
CA VAL A 88 -4.85 -8.00 -0.78
C VAL A 88 -3.44 -8.34 -0.33
N ILE A 89 -2.66 -7.35 0.01
CA ILE A 89 -1.31 -7.53 0.56
C ILE A 89 -1.29 -6.95 1.98
N THR A 90 -1.19 -7.82 2.98
CA THR A 90 -0.99 -7.39 4.36
C THR A 90 0.51 -7.16 4.59
N VAL A 91 0.85 -6.04 5.23
CA VAL A 91 2.25 -5.62 5.42
C VAL A 91 2.66 -5.55 6.88
N CYS A 92 1.82 -6.03 7.78
CA CYS A 92 2.19 -6.25 9.18
C CYS A 92 1.54 -7.53 9.68
N ASP A 93 2.16 -8.17 10.68
CA ASP A 93 1.69 -9.47 11.16
C ASP A 93 0.32 -9.38 11.83
N ASN A 94 0.04 -8.29 12.55
CA ASN A 94 -1.27 -8.08 13.14
C ASN A 94 -2.38 -7.99 12.07
N ALA A 95 -2.13 -7.28 10.99
CA ALA A 95 -3.10 -7.15 9.90
C ALA A 95 -3.38 -8.50 9.23
N LYS A 96 -2.38 -9.37 9.16
CA LYS A 96 -2.57 -10.74 8.64
C LYS A 96 -3.62 -11.50 9.45
N GLN A 97 -3.63 -11.31 10.77
CA GLN A 97 -4.55 -12.03 11.67
C GLN A 97 -5.96 -11.45 11.68
N VAL A 98 -6.10 -10.13 11.54
CA VAL A 98 -7.37 -9.43 11.70
C VAL A 98 -8.01 -9.01 10.39
N CYS A 99 -7.33 -9.22 9.26
CA CYS A 99 -7.83 -8.83 7.95
C CYS A 99 -9.10 -9.63 7.61
N PRO A 100 -10.22 -8.96 7.30
CA PRO A 100 -11.44 -9.65 6.92
C PRO A 100 -11.29 -10.33 5.56
N VAL A 101 -12.17 -11.29 5.29
CA VAL A 101 -12.24 -11.93 3.98
C VAL A 101 -12.89 -10.96 3.00
N PHE A 102 -12.18 -10.65 1.92
CA PHE A 102 -12.73 -9.85 0.83
C PHE A 102 -13.56 -10.74 -0.09
N PRO A 103 -14.73 -10.26 -0.57
CA PRO A 103 -15.57 -11.07 -1.44
C PRO A 103 -14.96 -11.25 -2.83
N GLY A 104 -15.26 -12.38 -3.45
CA GLY A 104 -14.80 -12.71 -4.80
C GLY A 104 -13.56 -13.57 -4.82
N ASN A 105 -12.97 -13.69 -5.99
CA ASN A 105 -11.74 -14.46 -6.19
C ASN A 105 -10.54 -13.55 -5.96
N VAL A 106 -10.12 -13.42 -4.68
CA VAL A 106 -9.12 -12.47 -4.24
C VAL A 106 -7.82 -13.20 -3.90
N GLU A 107 -6.72 -12.72 -4.45
CA GLU A 107 -5.38 -13.20 -4.09
C GLU A 107 -4.93 -12.54 -2.79
N HIS A 108 -4.49 -13.34 -1.82
CA HIS A 108 -3.99 -12.85 -0.53
C HIS A 108 -2.49 -13.11 -0.43
N ILE A 109 -1.74 -12.04 -0.17
CA ILE A 109 -0.29 -12.08 0.00
C ILE A 109 0.04 -11.44 1.35
N HIS A 110 1.04 -11.99 2.04
CA HIS A 110 1.53 -11.39 3.28
C HIS A 110 3.03 -11.09 3.19
N TRP A 111 3.38 -9.84 3.49
CA TRP A 111 4.77 -9.41 3.66
C TRP A 111 4.98 -8.98 5.11
N SER A 112 5.87 -9.67 5.82
CA SER A 112 6.23 -9.29 7.18
C SER A 112 7.26 -8.17 7.12
N ILE A 113 6.79 -6.94 7.25
CA ILE A 113 7.64 -5.74 7.22
C ILE A 113 7.85 -5.26 8.65
N GLU A 114 9.10 -5.02 9.02
CA GLU A 114 9.41 -4.48 10.35
C GLU A 114 8.75 -3.13 10.55
N ASP A 115 8.14 -2.92 11.72
CA ASP A 115 7.40 -1.71 12.04
C ASP A 115 8.36 -0.55 12.34
N PRO A 116 8.36 0.53 11.55
CA PRO A 116 9.22 1.69 11.82
C PRO A 116 8.62 2.65 12.85
N PHE A 117 7.35 2.44 13.24
CA PHE A 117 6.63 3.38 14.10
C PHE A 117 7.25 3.44 15.50
N ASN A 118 7.55 4.65 15.95
CA ASN A 118 8.09 4.92 17.29
C ASN A 118 7.50 6.24 17.82
N GLY A 119 6.17 6.31 17.89
CA GLY A 119 5.46 7.52 18.28
C GLY A 119 5.18 8.45 17.11
N TRP A 120 4.46 9.53 17.41
CA TRP A 120 3.97 10.45 16.37
C TRP A 120 4.88 11.65 16.13
N ASP A 121 5.87 11.85 16.96
CA ASP A 121 6.81 12.95 16.79
C ASP A 121 7.74 12.70 15.60
N PHE A 122 8.08 13.78 14.91
CA PHE A 122 9.10 13.70 13.87
C PHE A 122 10.48 13.68 14.54
N ASP A 123 11.11 12.50 14.55
CA ASP A 123 12.44 12.30 15.12
C ASP A 123 13.40 11.89 14.00
N PRO A 124 14.39 12.76 13.66
CA PRO A 124 15.38 12.42 12.63
C PRO A 124 16.13 11.12 12.89
N LEU A 125 16.27 10.71 14.17
CA LEU A 125 16.96 9.45 14.53
C LEU A 125 16.18 8.22 14.05
N ASP A 126 14.87 8.33 13.85
CA ASP A 126 14.04 7.22 13.38
C ASP A 126 13.91 7.15 11.86
N LEU A 127 14.43 8.14 11.13
CA LEU A 127 14.32 8.15 9.65
C LEU A 127 14.92 6.91 9.02
N ASP A 128 16.01 6.37 9.55
CA ASP A 128 16.62 5.16 8.98
C ASP A 128 15.71 3.95 9.08
N ASN A 129 14.90 3.84 10.13
CA ASN A 129 13.93 2.75 10.26
C ASN A 129 12.84 2.86 9.19
N PHE A 130 12.40 4.07 8.89
CA PHE A 130 11.45 4.32 7.81
C PHE A 130 12.06 4.08 6.44
N ARG A 131 13.34 4.44 6.24
CA ARG A 131 14.07 4.13 5.00
C ARG A 131 14.22 2.64 4.78
N LYS A 132 14.52 1.88 5.85
CA LYS A 132 14.62 0.42 5.78
C LYS A 132 13.28 -0.22 5.37
N ALA A 133 12.18 0.25 5.97
CA ALA A 133 10.85 -0.21 5.60
C ALA A 133 10.55 0.10 4.13
N ARG A 134 10.86 1.32 3.68
CA ARG A 134 10.69 1.71 2.28
C ARG A 134 11.48 0.80 1.34
N GLU A 135 12.74 0.53 1.63
CA GLU A 135 13.58 -0.31 0.79
C GLU A 135 13.12 -1.76 0.76
N ASP A 136 12.72 -2.31 1.91
CA ASP A 136 12.17 -3.67 1.97
C ASP A 136 10.90 -3.80 1.12
N ILE A 137 9.98 -2.87 1.30
CA ILE A 137 8.72 -2.85 0.54
C ILE A 137 9.01 -2.68 -0.96
N ASN A 138 9.94 -1.81 -1.31
CA ASN A 138 10.31 -1.57 -2.71
C ASN A 138 10.84 -2.84 -3.39
N LEU A 139 11.69 -3.59 -2.70
CA LEU A 139 12.22 -4.86 -3.21
C LEU A 139 11.11 -5.89 -3.41
N ARG A 140 10.18 -5.99 -2.46
CA ARG A 140 9.06 -6.93 -2.56
C ARG A 140 8.10 -6.55 -3.67
N ILE A 141 7.85 -5.26 -3.88
CA ILE A 141 7.02 -4.78 -5.00
C ILE A 141 7.69 -5.12 -6.32
N LYS A 142 8.98 -4.89 -6.46
CA LYS A 142 9.73 -5.22 -7.69
C LYS A 142 9.68 -6.72 -7.97
N ASP A 143 9.84 -7.54 -6.95
CA ASP A 143 9.72 -8.99 -7.08
C ASP A 143 8.30 -9.39 -7.51
N PHE A 144 7.29 -8.80 -6.89
CA PHE A 144 5.89 -9.00 -7.24
C PHE A 144 5.61 -8.65 -8.70
N LEU A 145 6.17 -7.55 -9.17
CA LEU A 145 6.05 -7.10 -10.56
C LEU A 145 6.98 -7.85 -11.50
N ARG A 146 7.95 -8.56 -10.97
CA ARG A 146 9.00 -9.27 -11.73
C ARG A 146 9.83 -8.34 -12.62
N VAL A 147 10.24 -7.22 -12.04
CA VAL A 147 11.12 -6.25 -12.69
C VAL A 147 12.50 -6.20 -12.05
#